data_fc8abc66e15f62b8f0f5d1b0a4caa8f7
#
_entry.id   fc8abc66e15f62b8f0f5d1b0a4caa8f7
#
_cell.length_a   1.000
_cell.length_b   1.000
_cell.length_c   1.000
_cell.angle_alpha   90.00
_cell.angle_beta   90.00
_cell.angle_gamma   90.00
#
_symmetry.space_group_name_H-M   'P 1'
#
loop_
_entity.id
_entity.type
_entity.pdbx_description
1 polymer ?
#
loop_
_entity_poly.entity_id
_entity_poly.type
_entity_poly.pdbx_seq_one_letter_code
_entity_poly.pdbx_strand_id
1 'polypeptide(L)'
;MAAVSCATNRLDQVFRTLDIDGDGFLEWSDLQRLVDRYLAVFSVNADSLPGRGLRAAYEMEWLHLRRQVGGRPRLAAEEFPAAVAAASADTSRFDLLENVPQAIFDLMDSDGDDAIDRTDFARFLEVWQIPAGTGQRAFTAMDRDADGLVSRHEFVTSVREFHSDGSDRPGDLYLE
;
A
#
# COMPACT_ATOMS: atom_id res chain seq x y z
N MET A 1 -13.09 17.55 15.74
CA MET A 1 -13.99 16.41 15.45
C MET A 1 -14.05 16.05 13.97
N ALA A 2 -13.77 16.97 13.02
CA ALA A 2 -13.79 16.66 11.57
C ALA A 2 -12.62 15.77 11.09
N ALA A 3 -11.43 15.91 11.63
CA ALA A 3 -10.25 15.16 11.22
C ALA A 3 -10.35 13.64 11.50
N VAL A 4 -10.98 13.24 12.61
CA VAL A 4 -11.17 11.84 12.98
C VAL A 4 -12.15 11.14 12.02
N SER A 5 -13.18 11.85 11.56
CA SER A 5 -14.18 11.30 10.62
C SER A 5 -13.59 11.05 9.22
N CYS A 6 -12.67 11.89 8.76
CA CYS A 6 -12.02 11.75 7.45
C CYS A 6 -11.03 10.57 7.44
N ALA A 7 -10.21 10.43 8.48
CA ALA A 7 -9.24 9.33 8.61
C ALA A 7 -9.94 7.96 8.70
N THR A 8 -11.05 7.86 9.41
CA THR A 8 -11.85 6.63 9.52
C THR A 8 -12.40 6.23 8.14
N ASN A 9 -12.93 7.18 7.37
CA ASN A 9 -13.47 6.90 6.04
C ASN A 9 -12.39 6.38 5.07
N ARG A 10 -11.16 6.89 5.18
CA ARG A 10 -10.02 6.46 4.36
C ARG A 10 -9.58 5.02 4.70
N LEU A 11 -9.40 4.70 5.97
CA LEU A 11 -9.02 3.36 6.39
C LEU A 11 -10.11 2.33 6.08
N ASP A 12 -11.39 2.73 6.11
CA ASP A 12 -12.49 1.89 5.65
C ASP A 12 -12.39 1.58 4.14
N GLN A 13 -11.96 2.55 3.34
CA GLN A 13 -11.73 2.33 1.90
C GLN A 13 -10.52 1.41 1.67
N VAL A 14 -9.41 1.63 2.37
CA VAL A 14 -8.24 0.74 2.32
C VAL A 14 -8.64 -0.68 2.71
N PHE A 15 -9.37 -0.85 3.81
CA PHE A 15 -9.86 -2.16 4.23
C PHE A 15 -10.64 -2.87 3.11
N ARG A 16 -11.64 -2.19 2.51
CA ARG A 16 -12.45 -2.78 1.41
C ARG A 16 -11.63 -3.18 0.19
N THR A 17 -10.51 -2.50 -0.05
CA THR A 17 -9.62 -2.84 -1.16
C THR A 17 -8.75 -4.05 -0.83
N LEU A 18 -8.41 -4.22 0.45
CA LEU A 18 -7.63 -5.35 0.96
C LEU A 18 -8.49 -6.61 1.20
N ASP A 19 -9.75 -6.45 1.62
CA ASP A 19 -10.75 -7.52 1.79
C ASP A 19 -11.24 -7.95 0.39
N ILE A 20 -10.46 -8.82 -0.26
CA ILE A 20 -10.64 -9.16 -1.68
C ILE A 20 -11.87 -10.05 -1.91
N ASP A 21 -12.24 -10.88 -0.95
CA ASP A 21 -13.44 -11.73 -1.06
C ASP A 21 -14.70 -11.12 -0.45
N GLY A 22 -14.57 -9.97 0.22
CA GLY A 22 -15.68 -9.16 0.72
C GLY A 22 -16.39 -9.81 1.91
N ASP A 23 -15.71 -10.66 2.69
CA ASP A 23 -16.31 -11.35 3.84
C ASP A 23 -16.34 -10.49 5.12
N GLY A 24 -15.77 -9.28 5.08
CA GLY A 24 -15.71 -8.34 6.20
C GLY A 24 -14.55 -8.58 7.16
N PHE A 25 -13.63 -9.46 6.79
CA PHE A 25 -12.41 -9.75 7.52
C PHE A 25 -11.19 -9.63 6.62
N LEU A 26 -10.09 -9.15 7.16
CA LEU A 26 -8.79 -9.23 6.53
C LEU A 26 -8.06 -10.46 7.04
N GLU A 27 -7.61 -11.30 6.13
CA GLU A 27 -6.85 -12.52 6.37
C GLU A 27 -5.57 -12.55 5.53
N TRP A 28 -4.68 -13.49 5.83
CA TRP A 28 -3.48 -13.67 4.99
C TRP A 28 -3.84 -14.04 3.54
N SER A 29 -4.93 -14.78 3.35
CA SER A 29 -5.43 -15.14 2.01
C SER A 29 -5.74 -13.94 1.11
N ASP A 30 -6.19 -12.82 1.67
CA ASP A 30 -6.48 -11.60 0.91
C ASP A 30 -5.18 -10.92 0.48
N LEU A 31 -4.24 -10.76 1.41
CA LEU A 31 -2.93 -10.20 1.11
C LEU A 31 -2.16 -11.08 0.11
N GLN A 32 -2.30 -12.40 0.21
CA GLN A 32 -1.71 -13.31 -0.77
C GLN A 32 -2.30 -13.11 -2.17
N ARG A 33 -3.63 -12.96 -2.29
CA ARG A 33 -4.28 -12.65 -3.57
C ARG A 33 -3.84 -11.30 -4.11
N LEU A 34 -3.61 -10.31 -3.24
CA LEU A 34 -3.07 -9.00 -3.66
C LEU A 34 -1.64 -9.15 -4.20
N VAL A 35 -0.77 -9.88 -3.50
CA VAL A 35 0.59 -10.21 -3.98
C VAL A 35 0.53 -10.90 -5.34
N ASP A 36 -0.32 -11.92 -5.49
CA ASP A 36 -0.46 -12.67 -6.75
C ASP A 36 -0.94 -11.74 -7.89
N ARG A 37 -1.80 -10.76 -7.60
CA ARG A 37 -2.24 -9.74 -8.56
C ARG A 37 -1.09 -8.83 -8.99
N TYR A 38 -0.25 -8.37 -8.06
CA TYR A 38 0.96 -7.61 -8.38
C TYR A 38 1.86 -8.40 -9.33
N LEU A 39 2.16 -9.66 -8.98
CA LEU A 39 3.03 -10.52 -9.79
C LEU A 39 2.46 -10.73 -11.20
N ALA A 40 1.15 -10.89 -11.33
CA ALA A 40 0.48 -11.05 -12.62
C ALA A 40 0.55 -9.78 -13.48
N VAL A 41 0.20 -8.62 -12.92
CA VAL A 41 0.18 -7.33 -13.64
C VAL A 41 1.59 -6.94 -14.11
N PHE A 42 2.60 -7.12 -13.26
CA PHE A 42 3.99 -6.81 -13.59
C PHE A 42 4.72 -7.96 -14.31
N SER A 43 4.05 -9.11 -14.52
CA SER A 43 4.63 -10.31 -15.15
C SER A 43 5.90 -10.80 -14.46
N VAL A 44 5.94 -10.69 -13.13
CA VAL A 44 7.09 -11.06 -12.29
C VAL A 44 6.93 -12.49 -11.79
N ASN A 45 8.01 -13.29 -11.91
CA ASN A 45 8.02 -14.64 -11.36
C ASN A 45 7.99 -14.60 -9.82
N ALA A 46 7.11 -15.39 -9.19
CA ALA A 46 6.98 -15.47 -7.73
C ALA A 46 8.28 -15.91 -7.01
N ASP A 47 9.12 -16.70 -7.69
CA ASP A 47 10.39 -17.19 -7.14
C ASP A 47 11.57 -16.24 -7.41
N SER A 48 11.36 -15.14 -8.15
CA SER A 48 12.36 -14.10 -8.35
C SER A 48 12.65 -13.33 -7.06
N LEU A 49 13.73 -12.57 -7.04
CA LEU A 49 14.07 -11.75 -5.87
C LEU A 49 12.96 -10.70 -5.55
N PRO A 50 12.45 -9.91 -6.53
CA PRO A 50 11.35 -8.99 -6.28
C PRO A 50 10.07 -9.70 -5.83
N GLY A 51 9.70 -10.83 -6.46
CA GLY A 51 8.48 -11.57 -6.10
C GLY A 51 8.51 -12.12 -4.67
N ARG A 52 9.63 -12.71 -4.25
CA ARG A 52 9.81 -13.16 -2.86
C ARG A 52 9.88 -11.98 -1.90
N GLY A 53 10.52 -10.89 -2.29
CA GLY A 53 10.61 -9.66 -1.49
C GLY A 53 9.24 -9.09 -1.18
N LEU A 54 8.38 -8.95 -2.19
CA LEU A 54 7.02 -8.45 -2.02
C LEU A 54 6.20 -9.36 -1.09
N ARG A 55 6.25 -10.68 -1.30
CA ARG A 55 5.56 -11.64 -0.42
C ARG A 55 6.02 -11.52 1.02
N ALA A 56 7.33 -11.49 1.25
CA ALA A 56 7.90 -11.37 2.59
C ALA A 56 7.50 -10.05 3.28
N ALA A 57 7.45 -8.94 2.54
CA ALA A 57 7.02 -7.65 3.07
C ALA A 57 5.56 -7.69 3.55
N TYR A 58 4.64 -8.24 2.74
CA TYR A 58 3.24 -8.40 3.14
C TYR A 58 3.04 -9.42 4.28
N GLU A 59 3.84 -10.50 4.34
CA GLU A 59 3.83 -11.44 5.47
C GLU A 59 4.21 -10.74 6.78
N MET A 60 5.25 -9.92 6.74
CA MET A 60 5.69 -9.14 7.90
C MET A 60 4.63 -8.13 8.34
N GLU A 61 4.04 -7.41 7.40
CA GLU A 61 2.94 -6.47 7.66
C GLU A 61 1.76 -7.18 8.31
N TRP A 62 1.34 -8.32 7.76
CA TRP A 62 0.27 -9.14 8.32
C TRP A 62 0.56 -9.61 9.75
N LEU A 63 1.77 -10.10 10.00
CA LEU A 63 2.20 -10.52 11.34
C LEU A 63 2.18 -9.35 12.33
N HIS A 64 2.49 -8.16 11.86
CA HIS A 64 2.47 -6.96 12.67
C HIS A 64 1.04 -6.54 13.03
N LEU A 65 0.13 -6.47 12.06
CA LEU A 65 -1.29 -6.20 12.29
C LEU A 65 -1.94 -7.23 13.22
N ARG A 66 -1.68 -8.52 13.02
CA ARG A 66 -2.20 -9.59 13.88
C ARG A 66 -1.82 -9.44 15.35
N ARG A 67 -0.62 -8.97 15.64
CA ARG A 67 -0.18 -8.73 17.04
C ARG A 67 -1.09 -7.75 17.75
N GLN A 68 -1.58 -6.73 17.05
CA GLN A 68 -2.45 -5.71 17.62
C GLN A 68 -3.83 -6.27 18.04
N VAL A 69 -4.22 -7.41 17.49
CA VAL A 69 -5.48 -8.10 17.80
C VAL A 69 -5.29 -9.45 18.51
N GLY A 70 -4.18 -9.58 19.25
CA GLY A 70 -3.90 -10.77 20.06
C GLY A 70 -3.52 -12.01 19.23
N GLY A 71 -2.99 -11.86 18.02
CA GLY A 71 -2.50 -12.95 17.18
C GLY A 71 -3.60 -13.73 16.45
N ARG A 72 -4.84 -13.23 16.44
CA ARG A 72 -5.96 -13.88 15.75
C ARG A 72 -5.67 -14.04 14.25
N PRO A 73 -6.21 -15.08 13.57
CA PRO A 73 -5.96 -15.32 12.15
C PRO A 73 -6.71 -14.39 11.22
N ARG A 74 -7.63 -13.57 11.74
CA ARG A 74 -8.45 -12.60 11.00
C ARG A 74 -8.62 -11.31 11.79
N LEU A 75 -8.79 -10.22 11.06
CA LEU A 75 -8.98 -8.86 11.57
C LEU A 75 -10.30 -8.31 11.00
N ALA A 76 -11.25 -7.98 11.85
CA ALA A 76 -12.53 -7.43 11.42
C ALA A 76 -12.40 -5.96 10.94
N ALA A 77 -13.29 -5.53 10.06
CA ALA A 77 -13.29 -4.18 9.50
C ALA A 77 -13.28 -3.09 10.57
N GLU A 78 -14.08 -3.24 11.62
CA GLU A 78 -14.16 -2.28 12.72
C GLU A 78 -12.90 -2.21 13.59
N GLU A 79 -12.06 -3.24 13.58
CA GLU A 79 -10.80 -3.31 14.33
C GLU A 79 -9.61 -2.75 13.54
N PHE A 80 -9.73 -2.72 12.21
CA PHE A 80 -8.64 -2.36 11.30
C PHE A 80 -8.05 -0.97 11.58
N PRO A 81 -8.85 0.11 11.75
CA PRO A 81 -8.29 1.43 12.04
C PRO A 81 -7.47 1.48 13.33
N ALA A 82 -7.93 0.79 14.37
CA ALA A 82 -7.22 0.72 15.66
C ALA A 82 -5.94 -0.12 15.54
N ALA A 83 -5.96 -1.21 14.79
CA ALA A 83 -4.80 -2.06 14.56
C ALA A 83 -3.71 -1.31 13.77
N VAL A 84 -4.09 -0.57 12.71
CA VAL A 84 -3.17 0.26 11.92
C VAL A 84 -2.56 1.38 12.77
N ALA A 85 -3.39 2.08 13.56
CA ALA A 85 -2.89 3.14 14.45
C ALA A 85 -1.91 2.60 15.50
N ALA A 86 -2.20 1.45 16.11
CA ALA A 86 -1.31 0.81 17.07
C ALA A 86 0.00 0.31 16.42
N ALA A 87 -0.09 -0.23 15.21
CA ALA A 87 1.06 -0.64 14.43
C ALA A 87 1.96 0.54 14.07
N SER A 88 1.38 1.67 13.65
CA SER A 88 2.11 2.90 13.31
C SER A 88 2.76 3.58 14.53
N ALA A 89 2.20 3.37 15.73
CA ALA A 89 2.77 3.90 16.98
C ALA A 89 3.93 3.07 17.54
N ASP A 90 4.12 1.84 17.04
CA ASP A 90 5.23 0.96 17.46
C ASP A 90 6.53 1.34 16.74
N THR A 91 7.17 2.40 17.23
CA THR A 91 8.44 2.93 16.70
C THR A 91 9.64 2.01 16.89
N SER A 92 9.50 0.89 17.59
CA SER A 92 10.59 -0.09 17.77
C SER A 92 10.94 -0.85 16.47
N ARG A 93 10.15 -0.66 15.41
CA ARG A 93 10.25 -1.34 14.12
C ARG A 93 10.02 -0.39 12.94
N PHE A 94 10.69 0.75 12.96
CA PHE A 94 10.57 1.80 11.94
C PHE A 94 10.63 1.29 10.48
N ASP A 95 11.42 0.25 10.24
CA ASP A 95 11.60 -0.28 8.88
C ASP A 95 10.38 -1.06 8.33
N LEU A 96 9.44 -1.49 9.19
CA LEU A 96 8.33 -2.33 8.73
C LEU A 96 7.29 -1.58 7.91
N LEU A 97 7.03 -0.31 8.24
CA LEU A 97 6.08 0.54 7.48
C LEU A 97 6.62 0.92 6.10
N GLU A 98 7.94 0.82 5.90
CA GLU A 98 8.58 1.12 4.62
C GLU A 98 8.82 -0.15 3.78
N ASN A 99 8.79 -1.34 4.38
CA ASN A 99 9.09 -2.59 3.67
C ASN A 99 8.13 -2.88 2.51
N VAL A 100 6.83 -2.70 2.71
CA VAL A 100 5.84 -2.93 1.67
C VAL A 100 5.97 -1.91 0.54
N PRO A 101 6.02 -0.58 0.79
CA PRO A 101 6.29 0.40 -0.25
C PRO A 101 7.60 0.18 -1.00
N GLN A 102 8.68 -0.16 -0.30
CA GLN A 102 9.97 -0.49 -0.92
C GLN A 102 9.85 -1.70 -1.86
N ALA A 103 9.23 -2.79 -1.38
CA ALA A 103 9.07 -4.00 -2.17
C ALA A 103 8.13 -3.80 -3.38
N ILE A 104 7.11 -2.94 -3.26
CA ILE A 104 6.26 -2.53 -4.38
C ILE A 104 7.11 -1.74 -5.39
N PHE A 105 7.90 -0.79 -4.93
CA PHE A 105 8.78 -0.01 -5.80
C PHE A 105 9.76 -0.91 -6.56
N ASP A 106 10.44 -1.84 -5.87
CA ASP A 106 11.37 -2.80 -6.49
C ASP A 106 10.71 -3.69 -7.56
N LEU A 107 9.40 -3.89 -7.44
CA LEU A 107 8.64 -4.66 -8.42
C LEU A 107 8.21 -3.80 -9.62
N MET A 108 7.93 -2.51 -9.39
CA MET A 108 7.54 -1.55 -10.42
C MET A 108 8.74 -1.11 -11.26
N ASP A 109 9.88 -0.87 -10.61
CA ASP A 109 11.15 -0.48 -11.25
C ASP A 109 11.76 -1.68 -11.99
N SER A 110 11.24 -1.97 -13.18
CA SER A 110 11.59 -3.17 -13.94
C SER A 110 12.93 -3.07 -14.67
N ASP A 111 13.41 -1.87 -14.94
CA ASP A 111 14.67 -1.59 -15.63
C ASP A 111 15.81 -1.20 -14.69
N GLY A 112 15.51 -0.95 -13.41
CA GLY A 112 16.49 -0.75 -12.34
C GLY A 112 17.11 0.66 -12.36
N ASP A 113 16.38 1.66 -12.85
CA ASP A 113 16.86 3.05 -12.91
C ASP A 113 16.52 3.87 -11.66
N ASP A 114 15.88 3.22 -10.65
CA ASP A 114 15.41 3.79 -9.37
C ASP A 114 14.33 4.87 -9.53
N ALA A 115 13.55 4.79 -10.61
CA ALA A 115 12.44 5.68 -10.93
C ALA A 115 11.23 4.92 -11.48
N ILE A 116 10.04 5.47 -11.32
CA ILE A 116 8.79 4.95 -11.85
C ILE A 116 8.25 5.92 -12.88
N ASP A 117 8.08 5.44 -14.10
CA ASP A 117 7.44 6.21 -15.15
C ASP A 117 5.90 6.12 -15.08
N ARG A 118 5.22 6.86 -15.96
CA ARG A 118 3.75 6.87 -16.02
C ARG A 118 3.16 5.52 -16.44
N THR A 119 3.92 4.70 -17.15
CA THR A 119 3.47 3.38 -17.63
C THR A 119 3.48 2.39 -16.48
N ASP A 120 4.55 2.33 -15.70
CA ASP A 120 4.67 1.47 -14.53
C ASP A 120 3.68 1.90 -13.44
N PHE A 121 3.51 3.21 -13.26
CA PHE A 121 2.50 3.74 -12.35
C PHE A 121 1.06 3.38 -12.78
N ALA A 122 0.77 3.37 -14.07
CA ALA A 122 -0.54 2.91 -14.57
C ALA A 122 -0.81 1.44 -14.26
N ARG A 123 0.22 0.57 -14.34
CA ARG A 123 0.12 -0.83 -13.90
C ARG A 123 -0.12 -0.96 -12.41
N PHE A 124 0.54 -0.13 -11.59
CA PHE A 124 0.27 -0.07 -10.15
C PHE A 124 -1.20 0.23 -9.86
N LEU A 125 -1.79 1.21 -10.56
CA LEU A 125 -3.21 1.54 -10.43
C LEU A 125 -4.13 0.39 -10.86
N GLU A 126 -3.74 -0.39 -11.88
CA GLU A 126 -4.47 -1.60 -12.30
C GLU A 126 -4.54 -2.64 -11.18
N VAL A 127 -3.44 -2.85 -10.43
CA VAL A 127 -3.45 -3.74 -9.26
C VAL A 127 -4.51 -3.34 -8.25
N TRP A 128 -4.65 -2.03 -8.01
CA TRP A 128 -5.60 -1.46 -7.05
C TRP A 128 -6.98 -1.20 -7.65
N GLN A 129 -7.18 -1.51 -8.94
CA GLN A 129 -8.43 -1.28 -9.68
C GLN A 129 -8.86 0.20 -9.69
N ILE A 130 -7.89 1.12 -9.68
CA ILE A 130 -8.08 2.56 -9.67
C ILE A 130 -8.22 3.07 -11.10
N PRO A 131 -9.25 3.89 -11.43
CA PRO A 131 -9.41 4.46 -12.75
C PRO A 131 -8.21 5.33 -13.18
N ALA A 132 -7.79 5.20 -14.44
CA ALA A 132 -6.61 5.89 -14.98
C ALA A 132 -6.68 7.43 -14.84
N GLY A 133 -7.87 8.04 -14.88
CA GLY A 133 -8.04 9.49 -14.72
C GLY A 133 -7.67 9.99 -13.32
N THR A 134 -7.96 9.21 -12.28
CA THR A 134 -7.55 9.49 -10.90
C THR A 134 -6.04 9.34 -10.76
N GLY A 135 -5.48 8.32 -11.38
CA GLY A 135 -4.06 8.01 -11.28
C GLY A 135 -3.13 9.09 -11.86
N GLN A 136 -3.55 9.81 -12.90
CA GLN A 136 -2.72 10.90 -13.44
C GLN A 136 -2.54 12.03 -12.43
N ARG A 137 -3.56 12.35 -11.63
CA ARG A 137 -3.46 13.35 -10.56
C ARG A 137 -2.53 12.87 -9.45
N ALA A 138 -2.65 11.60 -9.06
CA ALA A 138 -1.81 10.99 -8.05
C ALA A 138 -0.34 10.98 -8.46
N PHE A 139 -0.02 10.57 -9.69
CA PHE A 139 1.33 10.62 -10.23
C PHE A 139 1.93 12.04 -10.15
N THR A 140 1.20 13.04 -10.67
CA THR A 140 1.66 14.44 -10.66
C THR A 140 1.85 15.01 -9.26
N ALA A 141 1.06 14.53 -8.28
CA ALA A 141 1.20 14.95 -6.90
C ALA A 141 2.38 14.26 -6.17
N MET A 142 2.79 13.07 -6.64
CA MET A 142 3.99 12.37 -6.14
C MET A 142 5.27 12.92 -6.76
N ASP A 143 5.28 13.23 -8.05
CA ASP A 143 6.37 13.85 -8.81
C ASP A 143 6.56 15.29 -8.33
N ARG A 144 7.30 15.47 -7.24
CA ARG A 144 7.41 16.76 -6.52
C ARG A 144 8.37 17.74 -7.17
N ASP A 145 9.38 17.22 -7.83
CA ASP A 145 10.36 18.03 -8.57
C ASP A 145 9.98 18.25 -10.03
N ALA A 146 8.86 17.62 -10.47
CA ALA A 146 8.28 17.75 -11.80
C ALA A 146 9.24 17.33 -12.93
N ASP A 147 10.05 16.29 -12.68
CA ASP A 147 10.96 15.73 -13.69
C ASP A 147 10.25 14.71 -14.61
N GLY A 148 9.00 14.36 -14.30
CA GLY A 148 8.17 13.44 -15.06
C GLY A 148 8.28 11.99 -14.63
N LEU A 149 9.03 11.71 -13.58
CA LEU A 149 9.23 10.40 -12.94
C LEU A 149 8.80 10.47 -11.48
N VAL A 150 8.67 9.33 -10.83
CA VAL A 150 8.50 9.22 -9.37
C VAL A 150 9.67 8.43 -8.82
N SER A 151 10.56 9.11 -8.13
CA SER A 151 11.71 8.49 -7.46
C SER A 151 11.25 7.60 -6.30
N ARG A 152 12.09 6.67 -5.88
CA ARG A 152 11.88 5.82 -4.70
C ARG A 152 11.55 6.65 -3.45
N HIS A 153 12.28 7.73 -3.25
CA HIS A 153 12.07 8.63 -2.11
C HIS A 153 10.68 9.27 -2.11
N GLU A 154 10.24 9.75 -3.27
CA GLU A 154 8.91 10.36 -3.43
C GLU A 154 7.80 9.35 -3.23
N PHE A 155 7.93 8.16 -3.81
CA PHE A 155 6.95 7.08 -3.66
C PHE A 155 6.80 6.67 -2.20
N VAL A 156 7.90 6.26 -1.54
CA VAL A 156 7.88 5.82 -0.15
C VAL A 156 7.39 6.92 0.79
N THR A 157 7.82 8.17 0.56
CA THR A 157 7.37 9.31 1.35
C THR A 157 5.88 9.54 1.18
N SER A 158 5.35 9.49 -0.04
CA SER A 158 3.92 9.68 -0.31
C SER A 158 3.06 8.59 0.33
N VAL A 159 3.49 7.33 0.27
CA VAL A 159 2.79 6.22 0.94
C VAL A 159 2.82 6.38 2.47
N ARG A 160 3.97 6.76 3.04
CA ARG A 160 4.09 7.02 4.48
C ARG A 160 3.18 8.17 4.94
N GLU A 161 3.15 9.27 4.19
CA GLU A 161 2.29 10.42 4.48
C GLU A 161 0.81 10.04 4.41
N PHE A 162 0.43 9.18 3.48
CA PHE A 162 -0.92 8.64 3.39
C PHE A 162 -1.36 7.92 4.69
N HIS A 163 -0.46 7.17 5.34
CA HIS A 163 -0.77 6.44 6.57
C HIS A 163 -0.69 7.29 7.84
N SER A 164 0.04 8.41 7.83
CA SER A 164 0.41 9.12 9.06
C SER A 164 -0.49 10.30 9.41
N ASP A 165 -1.26 10.86 8.47
CA ASP A 165 -1.95 12.13 8.74
C ASP A 165 -3.26 12.31 7.95
N GLY A 166 -4.27 12.88 8.59
CA GLY A 166 -5.62 13.10 8.03
C GLY A 166 -5.76 14.32 7.11
N SER A 167 -4.68 14.79 6.45
CA SER A 167 -4.72 15.93 5.53
C SER A 167 -4.82 15.47 4.06
N ASP A 168 -5.42 16.30 3.18
CA ASP A 168 -5.48 16.10 1.74
C ASP A 168 -4.07 15.99 1.14
N ARG A 169 -3.59 14.78 0.86
CA ARG A 169 -2.23 14.50 0.37
C ARG A 169 -2.26 13.62 -0.88
N PRO A 170 -1.16 13.52 -1.64
CA PRO A 170 -1.09 12.76 -2.89
C PRO A 170 -1.66 11.34 -2.81
N GLY A 171 -1.47 10.66 -1.67
CA GLY A 171 -2.02 9.33 -1.43
C GLY A 171 -3.55 9.27 -1.38
N ASP A 172 -4.25 10.36 -1.07
CA ASP A 172 -5.72 10.40 -0.99
C ASP A 172 -6.35 10.27 -2.37
N LEU A 173 -5.62 10.66 -3.41
CA LEU A 173 -6.06 10.61 -4.80
C LEU A 173 -6.24 9.18 -5.35
N TYR A 174 -5.75 8.15 -4.63
CA TYR A 174 -5.99 6.76 -5.02
C TYR A 174 -7.39 6.26 -4.65
N LEU A 175 -8.08 6.94 -3.74
CA LEU A 175 -9.31 6.46 -3.14
C LEU A 175 -10.56 7.25 -3.58
N GLU A 176 -10.40 8.26 -4.45
CA GLU A 176 -11.50 8.99 -5.07
C GLU A 176 -11.91 8.29 -6.40
#